data_bcff2ed2b028aaeb139f0f72fbe1835c
#
_entry.id   bcff2ed2b028aaeb139f0f72fbe1835c
#
_cell.length_a   1.000
_cell.length_b   1.000
_cell.length_c   1.000
_cell.angle_alpha   90.00
_cell.angle_beta   90.00
_cell.angle_gamma   90.00
#
_symmetry.space_group_name_H-M   'P 1'
#
loop_
_entity.id
_entity.type
_entity.pdbx_description
1 polymer ?
#
loop_
_entity_poly.entity_id
_entity_poly.type
_entity_poly.pdbx_seq_one_letter_code
_entity_poly.pdbx_strand_id
1 'polypeptide(L)'
;TSPLYNAGSNDAVAKILGDKDVYGNVRKQGENIDLGAVEHTVHTLTVTAVENGTLALKVLEQTMPLEAKAYEVPAGFTATILATPAEKYALESILLNGSVLAAVEDVYTLPAVQSDVTLGATFVAESDPDNPTNVENVLSMSQVVAVYDMLGRQISTTPDQLTTGLYIVLTTKGTHKISIK
;
A
#
# COMPACT_ATOMS: atom_id res chain seq x y z
N THR A 1 17.35 -1.42 13.71
CA THR A 1 18.32 -2.54 13.51
C THR A 1 19.30 -2.51 14.68
N SER A 2 19.68 -3.66 15.20
CA SER A 2 20.73 -3.77 16.23
C SER A 2 22.04 -3.18 15.67
N PRO A 3 22.83 -2.42 16.47
CA PRO A 3 24.14 -1.95 16.03
C PRO A 3 25.15 -3.09 15.79
N LEU A 4 24.80 -4.31 16.15
CA LEU A 4 25.62 -5.52 15.94
C LEU A 4 25.28 -6.23 14.62
N TYR A 5 24.18 -5.88 13.97
CA TYR A 5 23.74 -6.47 12.71
C TYR A 5 24.62 -5.99 11.55
N ASN A 6 25.13 -6.95 10.75
CA ASN A 6 26.05 -6.72 9.64
C ASN A 6 27.30 -5.88 10.00
N ALA A 7 27.71 -5.86 11.26
CA ALA A 7 28.79 -5.00 11.74
C ALA A 7 30.15 -5.73 11.88
N GLY A 8 30.19 -7.02 11.58
CA GLY A 8 31.39 -7.84 11.66
C GLY A 8 32.23 -7.85 10.39
N SER A 9 33.41 -8.41 10.45
CA SER A 9 34.31 -8.56 9.31
C SER A 9 34.18 -9.95 8.69
N ASN A 10 33.83 -10.00 7.40
CA ASN A 10 33.78 -11.25 6.65
C ASN A 10 35.14 -11.99 6.58
N ASP A 11 36.24 -11.26 6.64
CA ASP A 11 37.60 -11.85 6.65
C ASP A 11 37.89 -12.61 7.93
N ALA A 12 37.29 -12.24 9.04
CA ALA A 12 37.46 -12.92 10.32
C ALA A 12 36.81 -14.31 10.33
N VAL A 13 35.67 -14.46 9.59
CA VAL A 13 34.95 -15.75 9.49
C VAL A 13 35.81 -16.81 8.81
N ALA A 14 36.41 -16.45 7.69
CA ALA A 14 37.23 -17.40 6.91
C ALA A 14 38.46 -17.94 7.66
N LYS A 15 38.90 -17.23 8.69
CA LYS A 15 40.16 -17.56 9.38
C LYS A 15 40.01 -18.10 10.79
N ILE A 16 38.96 -17.73 11.52
CA ILE A 16 38.89 -17.94 12.97
C ILE A 16 37.59 -18.60 13.44
N LEU A 17 36.46 -18.23 12.87
CA LEU A 17 35.13 -18.56 13.41
C LEU A 17 34.39 -19.69 12.68
N GLY A 18 34.89 -20.09 11.50
CA GLY A 18 34.20 -21.04 10.63
C GLY A 18 32.94 -20.39 9.96
N ASP A 19 32.30 -21.16 9.11
CA ASP A 19 31.17 -20.73 8.27
C ASP A 19 29.78 -20.88 8.92
N LYS A 20 29.76 -21.33 10.20
CA LYS A 20 28.51 -21.55 10.95
C LYS A 20 28.50 -20.84 12.30
N ASP A 21 27.30 -20.41 12.71
CA ASP A 21 27.06 -19.86 14.04
C ASP A 21 26.89 -20.96 15.11
N VAL A 22 26.66 -20.57 16.36
CA VAL A 22 26.51 -21.53 17.47
C VAL A 22 25.25 -22.42 17.36
N TYR A 23 24.31 -22.06 16.53
CA TYR A 23 23.12 -22.87 16.23
C TYR A 23 23.23 -23.67 14.95
N GLY A 24 24.35 -23.54 14.23
CA GLY A 24 24.61 -24.25 12.98
C GLY A 24 24.09 -23.54 11.72
N ASN A 25 23.62 -22.32 11.84
CA ASN A 25 23.22 -21.50 10.68
C ASN A 25 24.46 -20.99 9.95
N VAL A 26 24.30 -20.70 8.64
CA VAL A 26 25.36 -20.08 7.85
C VAL A 26 25.67 -18.71 8.42
N ARG A 27 26.95 -18.44 8.71
CA ARG A 27 27.37 -17.23 9.40
C ARG A 27 27.31 -15.96 8.54
N LYS A 28 27.33 -16.09 7.21
CA LYS A 28 27.16 -14.97 6.30
C LYS A 28 25.80 -15.04 5.64
N GLN A 29 24.83 -14.28 6.14
CA GLN A 29 23.47 -14.20 5.58
C GLN A 29 23.12 -12.81 5.03
N GLY A 30 23.89 -11.78 5.33
CA GLY A 30 23.75 -10.43 4.80
C GLY A 30 25.00 -9.95 4.06
N GLU A 31 25.18 -8.65 4.00
CA GLU A 31 26.36 -8.02 3.40
C GLU A 31 27.62 -8.36 4.20
N ASN A 32 27.54 -8.29 5.52
CA ASN A 32 28.59 -8.67 6.47
C ASN A 32 28.00 -9.62 7.52
N ILE A 33 28.88 -10.30 8.27
CA ILE A 33 28.48 -11.09 9.42
C ILE A 33 27.99 -10.19 10.57
N ASP A 34 27.18 -10.74 11.46
CA ASP A 34 26.79 -10.08 12.69
C ASP A 34 27.96 -10.09 13.69
N LEU A 35 28.05 -9.06 14.54
CA LEU A 35 28.91 -9.10 15.72
C LEU A 35 28.22 -9.91 16.82
N GLY A 36 28.66 -11.16 16.97
CA GLY A 36 28.08 -12.03 18.00
C GLY A 36 28.25 -13.51 17.65
N ALA A 37 27.69 -14.36 18.51
CA ALA A 37 27.75 -15.80 18.38
C ALA A 37 26.63 -16.36 17.45
N VAL A 38 25.63 -15.56 17.18
CA VAL A 38 24.43 -15.92 16.38
C VAL A 38 24.34 -14.99 15.18
N GLU A 39 24.04 -15.56 14.03
CA GLU A 39 23.78 -14.84 12.81
C GLU A 39 22.25 -14.72 12.62
N HIS A 40 21.77 -13.54 12.31
CA HIS A 40 20.37 -13.34 11.99
C HIS A 40 20.09 -13.79 10.56
N THR A 41 19.08 -14.61 10.41
CA THR A 41 18.52 -14.90 9.07
C THR A 41 17.90 -13.63 8.52
N VAL A 42 18.26 -13.26 7.29
CA VAL A 42 17.69 -12.11 6.59
C VAL A 42 16.80 -12.57 5.45
N HIS A 43 15.80 -11.76 5.18
CA HIS A 43 14.90 -11.89 4.03
C HIS A 43 14.84 -10.59 3.26
N THR A 44 14.41 -10.67 2.02
CA THR A 44 14.25 -9.50 1.15
C THR A 44 12.83 -8.96 1.25
N LEU A 45 12.69 -7.70 1.62
CA LEU A 45 11.47 -6.93 1.43
C LEU A 45 11.61 -6.11 0.15
N THR A 46 10.94 -6.52 -0.92
CA THR A 46 10.92 -5.80 -2.19
C THR A 46 9.73 -4.84 -2.21
N VAL A 47 9.99 -3.55 -2.32
CA VAL A 47 8.95 -2.52 -2.47
C VAL A 47 8.77 -2.24 -3.95
N THR A 48 7.52 -2.40 -4.44
CA THR A 48 7.18 -2.08 -5.83
C THR A 48 7.01 -0.58 -6.01
N ALA A 49 7.13 -0.10 -7.26
CA ALA A 49 6.83 1.30 -7.57
C ALA A 49 5.39 1.63 -7.17
N VAL A 50 5.21 2.77 -6.52
CA VAL A 50 3.92 3.29 -6.06
C VAL A 50 3.68 4.62 -6.76
N GLU A 51 2.55 4.74 -7.42
CA GLU A 51 2.11 5.98 -8.07
C GLU A 51 1.04 6.66 -7.22
N ASN A 52 0.99 7.99 -7.25
CA ASN A 52 -0.04 8.80 -6.59
C ASN A 52 -0.08 8.67 -5.05
N GLY A 53 1.05 8.34 -4.45
CA GLY A 53 1.21 8.26 -3.01
C GLY A 53 2.59 7.78 -2.61
N THR A 54 2.80 7.58 -1.31
CA THR A 54 4.05 7.10 -0.75
C THR A 54 3.81 6.02 0.29
N LEU A 55 4.81 5.16 0.48
CA LEU A 55 4.86 4.16 1.53
C LEU A 55 5.98 4.47 2.53
N ALA A 56 5.75 4.15 3.78
CA ALA A 56 6.76 4.17 4.83
C ALA A 56 6.53 3.01 5.81
N LEU A 57 7.56 2.60 6.52
CA LEU A 57 7.46 1.69 7.67
C LEU A 57 7.68 2.48 8.95
N LYS A 58 6.80 2.26 9.93
CA LYS A 58 7.00 2.74 11.30
C LYS A 58 7.42 1.56 12.18
N VAL A 59 8.59 1.69 12.80
CA VAL A 59 9.14 0.73 13.76
C VAL A 59 9.40 1.51 15.05
N LEU A 60 8.68 1.15 16.10
CA LEU A 60 8.66 1.95 17.33
C LEU A 60 8.24 3.40 17.01
N GLU A 61 9.06 4.38 17.40
CA GLU A 61 8.80 5.80 17.14
C GLU A 61 9.50 6.34 15.87
N GLN A 62 10.15 5.48 15.10
CA GLN A 62 10.86 5.89 13.89
C GLN A 62 10.07 5.53 12.63
N THR A 63 9.95 6.48 11.72
CA THR A 63 9.36 6.29 10.40
C THR A 63 10.45 6.30 9.34
N MET A 64 10.48 5.25 8.53
CA MET A 64 11.41 5.07 7.42
C MET A 64 10.62 5.13 6.10
N PRO A 65 10.81 6.15 5.27
CA PRO A 65 10.20 6.19 3.94
C PRO A 65 10.75 5.06 3.08
N LEU A 66 9.87 4.50 2.24
CA LEU A 66 10.20 3.41 1.34
C LEU A 66 10.30 3.92 -0.10
N GLU A 67 11.34 3.48 -0.78
CA GLU A 67 11.52 3.66 -2.23
C GLU A 67 11.29 2.31 -2.92
N ALA A 68 11.02 2.35 -4.23
CA ALA A 68 10.88 1.13 -5.04
C ALA A 68 12.23 0.41 -5.22
N LYS A 69 12.59 -0.40 -4.21
CA LYS A 69 13.81 -1.20 -4.19
C LYS A 69 13.70 -2.37 -3.20
N ALA A 70 14.71 -3.21 -3.18
CA ALA A 70 14.85 -4.28 -2.20
C ALA A 70 15.53 -3.75 -0.91
N TYR A 71 15.04 -4.23 0.23
CA TYR A 71 15.58 -3.98 1.57
C TYR A 71 15.85 -5.31 2.25
N GLU A 72 16.99 -5.45 2.89
CA GLU A 72 17.24 -6.58 3.77
C GLU A 72 16.57 -6.34 5.13
N VAL A 73 15.81 -7.31 5.59
CA VAL A 73 15.13 -7.28 6.89
C VAL A 73 15.41 -8.58 7.66
N PRO A 74 15.61 -8.53 8.98
CA PRO A 74 15.83 -9.74 9.75
C PRO A 74 14.58 -10.62 9.78
N ALA A 75 14.76 -11.93 9.88
CA ALA A 75 13.64 -12.86 10.10
C ALA A 75 12.84 -12.45 11.33
N GLY A 76 11.51 -12.53 11.24
CA GLY A 76 10.60 -12.08 12.30
C GLY A 76 10.38 -10.56 12.33
N PHE A 77 10.96 -9.79 11.41
CA PHE A 77 10.72 -8.34 11.33
C PHE A 77 9.25 -8.02 11.16
N THR A 78 8.76 -7.07 11.96
CA THR A 78 7.41 -6.53 11.91
C THR A 78 7.47 -5.01 11.89
N ALA A 79 6.49 -4.36 11.27
CA ALA A 79 6.40 -2.90 11.25
C ALA A 79 4.95 -2.48 10.97
N THR A 80 4.59 -1.25 11.35
CA THR A 80 3.39 -0.61 10.85
C THR A 80 3.67 -0.04 9.46
N ILE A 81 2.78 -0.31 8.51
CA ILE A 81 2.85 0.23 7.16
C ILE A 81 2.05 1.53 7.13
N LEU A 82 2.69 2.61 6.72
CA LEU A 82 2.07 3.90 6.50
C LEU A 82 1.96 4.15 5.00
N ALA A 83 0.74 4.36 4.52
CA ALA A 83 0.47 4.73 3.15
C ALA A 83 -0.11 6.14 3.14
N THR A 84 0.56 7.06 2.43
CA THR A 84 0.13 8.45 2.35
C THR A 84 -0.26 8.76 0.90
N PRO A 85 -1.56 8.98 0.63
CA PRO A 85 -2.01 9.38 -0.70
C PRO A 85 -1.46 10.75 -1.10
N ALA A 86 -1.24 10.96 -2.40
CA ALA A 86 -1.04 12.29 -2.97
C ALA A 86 -2.35 13.10 -2.93
N GLU A 87 -2.25 14.41 -3.16
CA GLU A 87 -3.43 15.29 -3.24
C GLU A 87 -4.44 14.76 -4.27
N LYS A 88 -5.72 14.68 -3.91
CA LYS A 88 -6.84 14.16 -4.71
C LYS A 88 -6.80 12.65 -4.99
N TYR A 89 -6.04 11.91 -4.20
CA TYR A 89 -6.02 10.46 -4.24
C TYR A 89 -6.38 9.87 -2.88
N ALA A 90 -6.97 8.69 -2.88
CA ALA A 90 -7.24 7.89 -1.70
C ALA A 90 -6.50 6.55 -1.78
N LEU A 91 -6.15 5.98 -0.63
CA LEU A 91 -5.61 4.63 -0.58
C LEU A 91 -6.71 3.63 -0.96
N GLU A 92 -6.48 2.85 -2.01
CA GLU A 92 -7.38 1.75 -2.40
C GLU A 92 -7.01 0.46 -1.66
N SER A 93 -5.74 0.08 -1.73
CA SER A 93 -5.26 -1.15 -1.08
C SER A 93 -3.76 -1.13 -0.82
N ILE A 94 -3.35 -1.89 0.20
CA ILE A 94 -1.97 -2.31 0.39
C ILE A 94 -1.86 -3.77 -0.02
N LEU A 95 -0.83 -4.09 -0.78
CA LEU A 95 -0.59 -5.42 -1.32
C LEU A 95 0.65 -6.05 -0.66
N LEU A 96 0.49 -7.25 -0.13
CA LEU A 96 1.58 -8.08 0.35
C LEU A 96 1.62 -9.38 -0.48
N ASN A 97 2.72 -9.62 -1.18
CA ASN A 97 2.86 -10.74 -2.12
C ASN A 97 1.72 -10.82 -3.16
N GLY A 98 1.26 -9.65 -3.63
CA GLY A 98 0.16 -9.54 -4.60
C GLY A 98 -1.24 -9.72 -4.02
N SER A 99 -1.39 -10.04 -2.73
CA SER A 99 -2.67 -10.16 -2.04
C SER A 99 -2.98 -8.91 -1.22
N VAL A 100 -4.26 -8.53 -1.16
CA VAL A 100 -4.68 -7.37 -0.36
C VAL A 100 -4.46 -7.65 1.12
N LEU A 101 -3.72 -6.76 1.77
CA LEU A 101 -3.50 -6.78 3.21
C LEU A 101 -4.66 -6.07 3.90
N ALA A 102 -5.34 -6.77 4.81
CA ALA A 102 -6.41 -6.18 5.59
C ALA A 102 -5.85 -5.30 6.72
N ALA A 103 -6.48 -4.14 6.92
CA ALA A 103 -6.23 -3.33 8.11
C ALA A 103 -6.94 -3.93 9.34
N VAL A 104 -6.34 -3.75 10.49
CA VAL A 104 -6.98 -4.00 11.80
C VAL A 104 -7.06 -2.66 12.52
N GLU A 105 -8.27 -2.21 12.84
CA GLU A 105 -8.50 -0.89 13.45
C GLU A 105 -7.83 0.26 12.65
N ASP A 106 -7.97 0.23 11.34
CA ASP A 106 -7.36 1.17 10.37
C ASP A 106 -5.81 1.17 10.35
N VAL A 107 -5.18 0.16 10.96
CA VAL A 107 -3.73 -0.01 10.98
C VAL A 107 -3.33 -1.17 10.08
N TYR A 108 -2.43 -0.90 9.15
CA TYR A 108 -1.78 -1.91 8.34
C TYR A 108 -0.48 -2.36 9.00
N THR A 109 -0.36 -3.65 9.26
CA THR A 109 0.84 -4.23 9.88
C THR A 109 1.52 -5.19 8.92
N LEU A 110 2.82 -5.00 8.69
CA LEU A 110 3.65 -6.00 8.05
C LEU A 110 3.80 -7.18 9.02
N PRO A 111 3.27 -8.37 8.69
CA PRO A 111 3.40 -9.53 9.54
C PRO A 111 4.86 -9.94 9.69
N ALA A 112 5.18 -10.75 10.70
CA ALA A 112 6.53 -11.24 10.91
C ALA A 112 7.08 -11.90 9.64
N VAL A 113 8.12 -11.29 9.06
CA VAL A 113 8.74 -11.72 7.81
C VAL A 113 9.50 -13.02 8.04
N GLN A 114 9.07 -14.12 7.41
CA GLN A 114 9.67 -15.45 7.51
C GLN A 114 10.25 -15.95 6.16
N SER A 115 10.07 -15.19 5.10
CA SER A 115 10.54 -15.43 3.74
C SER A 115 10.60 -14.10 3.00
N ASP A 116 11.16 -14.09 1.81
CA ASP A 116 11.13 -12.90 0.95
C ASP A 116 9.68 -12.47 0.69
N VAL A 117 9.44 -11.16 0.77
CA VAL A 117 8.12 -10.55 0.61
C VAL A 117 8.16 -9.38 -0.35
N THR A 118 7.03 -9.15 -1.03
CA THR A 118 6.82 -7.98 -1.88
C THR A 118 5.74 -7.11 -1.29
N LEU A 119 6.01 -5.81 -1.13
CA LEU A 119 5.09 -4.80 -0.61
C LEU A 119 4.78 -3.78 -1.69
N GLY A 120 3.50 -3.48 -1.88
CA GLY A 120 3.00 -2.45 -2.78
C GLY A 120 1.78 -1.74 -2.22
N ALA A 121 1.34 -0.69 -2.90
CA ALA A 121 0.07 -0.04 -2.63
C ALA A 121 -0.55 0.48 -3.93
N THR A 122 -1.87 0.55 -3.95
CA THR A 122 -2.64 1.20 -5.02
C THR A 122 -3.38 2.40 -4.46
N PHE A 123 -3.35 3.50 -5.21
CA PHE A 123 -4.06 4.72 -4.90
C PHE A 123 -4.98 5.07 -6.06
N VAL A 124 -6.21 5.46 -5.77
CA VAL A 124 -7.22 5.86 -6.75
C VAL A 124 -7.54 7.33 -6.61
N ALA A 125 -7.86 7.99 -7.71
CA ALA A 125 -8.30 9.37 -7.66
C ALA A 125 -9.59 9.46 -6.84
N GLU A 126 -9.63 10.41 -5.91
CA GLU A 126 -10.87 10.73 -5.19
C GLU A 126 -11.91 11.22 -6.20
N SER A 127 -13.12 10.70 -6.07
CA SER A 127 -14.25 11.26 -6.83
C SER A 127 -14.52 12.67 -6.30
N ASP A 128 -14.21 13.67 -7.09
CA ASP A 128 -14.58 15.05 -6.79
C ASP A 128 -16.12 15.18 -6.84
N PRO A 129 -16.79 15.40 -5.71
CA PRO A 129 -18.23 15.55 -5.70
C PRO A 129 -18.69 16.79 -6.50
N ASP A 130 -17.79 17.76 -6.71
CA ASP A 130 -18.07 18.98 -7.48
C ASP A 130 -17.68 18.86 -8.97
N ASN A 131 -16.94 17.82 -9.36
CA ASN A 131 -16.58 17.55 -10.76
C ASN A 131 -16.96 16.12 -11.17
N PRO A 132 -18.17 15.90 -11.66
CA PRO A 132 -18.67 14.58 -12.06
C PRO A 132 -18.01 14.12 -13.37
N THR A 133 -16.79 13.62 -13.29
CA THR A 133 -16.00 13.23 -14.47
C THR A 133 -16.31 11.83 -14.99
N ASN A 134 -17.22 11.08 -14.38
CA ASN A 134 -17.53 9.74 -14.89
C ASN A 134 -19.00 9.35 -14.71
N VAL A 135 -19.82 9.83 -15.64
CA VAL A 135 -21.25 9.47 -15.75
C VAL A 135 -21.42 7.95 -15.85
N GLU A 136 -20.53 7.26 -16.57
CA GLU A 136 -20.60 5.82 -16.76
C GLU A 136 -20.41 5.03 -15.46
N ASN A 137 -19.56 5.48 -14.53
CA ASN A 137 -19.34 4.80 -13.26
C ASN A 137 -20.52 4.94 -12.28
N VAL A 138 -21.17 6.11 -12.26
CA VAL A 138 -22.36 6.33 -11.43
C VAL A 138 -23.54 5.50 -11.93
N LEU A 139 -23.65 5.33 -13.25
CA LEU A 139 -24.76 4.63 -13.90
C LEU A 139 -24.58 3.10 -13.89
N SER A 140 -23.33 2.60 -13.88
CA SER A 140 -23.04 1.16 -13.89
C SER A 140 -23.08 0.50 -12.51
N MET A 141 -22.90 1.27 -11.41
CA MET A 141 -22.78 0.73 -10.05
C MET A 141 -24.03 0.83 -9.20
N SER A 142 -25.08 1.55 -9.65
CA SER A 142 -26.31 1.77 -8.86
C SER A 142 -27.51 1.97 -9.75
N GLN A 143 -28.67 1.46 -9.31
CA GLN A 143 -29.93 1.74 -10.02
C GLN A 143 -30.28 3.22 -9.93
N VAL A 144 -30.49 3.88 -11.08
CA VAL A 144 -31.00 5.24 -11.13
C VAL A 144 -32.48 5.24 -10.74
N VAL A 145 -32.83 6.05 -9.77
CA VAL A 145 -34.18 6.20 -9.25
C VAL A 145 -34.88 7.39 -9.92
N ALA A 146 -34.18 8.51 -10.08
CA ALA A 146 -34.69 9.72 -10.71
C ALA A 146 -33.54 10.64 -11.16
N VAL A 147 -33.82 11.46 -12.16
CA VAL A 147 -32.93 12.51 -12.68
C VAL A 147 -33.64 13.85 -12.59
N TYR A 148 -32.95 14.85 -12.03
CA TYR A 148 -33.44 16.20 -11.83
C TYR A 148 -32.59 17.21 -12.59
N ASP A 149 -33.22 18.29 -13.07
CA ASP A 149 -32.48 19.46 -13.53
C ASP A 149 -31.94 20.29 -12.34
N MET A 150 -31.14 21.32 -12.63
CA MET A 150 -30.57 22.20 -11.59
C MET A 150 -31.64 23.05 -10.87
N LEU A 151 -32.86 23.08 -11.33
CA LEU A 151 -34.01 23.73 -10.68
C LEU A 151 -34.81 22.78 -9.80
N GLY A 152 -34.33 21.51 -9.67
CA GLY A 152 -34.99 20.48 -8.86
C GLY A 152 -36.21 19.83 -9.54
N ARG A 153 -36.43 20.04 -10.82
CA ARG A 153 -37.54 19.40 -11.56
C ARG A 153 -37.07 18.02 -12.02
N GLN A 154 -37.87 17.01 -11.73
CA GLN A 154 -37.60 15.66 -12.24
C GLN A 154 -37.89 15.65 -13.77
N ILE A 155 -36.88 15.22 -14.53
CA ILE A 155 -36.92 15.21 -16.00
C ILE A 155 -36.91 13.80 -16.57
N SER A 156 -36.37 12.82 -15.85
CA SER A 156 -36.34 11.43 -16.31
C SER A 156 -36.19 10.47 -15.12
N THR A 157 -36.44 9.19 -15.39
CA THR A 157 -36.09 8.07 -14.51
C THR A 157 -34.95 7.26 -15.11
N THR A 158 -34.47 7.63 -16.30
CA THR A 158 -33.32 6.96 -16.97
C THR A 158 -32.38 8.03 -17.54
N PRO A 159 -31.08 7.82 -17.49
CA PRO A 159 -30.11 8.80 -17.99
C PRO A 159 -29.89 8.77 -19.51
N ASP A 160 -30.42 7.78 -20.22
CA ASP A 160 -30.10 7.53 -21.64
C ASP A 160 -30.67 8.57 -22.62
N GLN A 161 -31.56 9.47 -22.15
CA GLN A 161 -32.18 10.49 -22.96
C GLN A 161 -31.77 11.91 -22.57
N LEU A 162 -30.71 12.05 -21.76
CA LEU A 162 -30.27 13.36 -21.33
C LEU A 162 -29.42 14.04 -22.41
N THR A 163 -29.71 15.30 -22.68
CA THR A 163 -28.88 16.13 -23.55
C THR A 163 -27.72 16.75 -22.79
N THR A 164 -26.83 17.43 -23.51
CA THR A 164 -25.75 18.20 -22.90
C THR A 164 -26.25 19.08 -21.76
N GLY A 165 -25.74 18.95 -20.58
CA GLY A 165 -26.20 19.72 -19.41
C GLY A 165 -25.72 19.17 -18.08
N LEU A 166 -26.09 19.85 -17.00
CA LEU A 166 -25.80 19.52 -15.62
C LEU A 166 -27.06 18.98 -14.94
N TYR A 167 -26.95 17.82 -14.30
CA TYR A 167 -28.08 17.09 -13.72
C TYR A 167 -27.75 16.58 -12.32
N ILE A 168 -28.81 16.35 -11.53
CA ILE A 168 -28.75 15.65 -10.26
C ILE A 168 -29.37 14.27 -10.44
N VAL A 169 -28.63 13.22 -10.25
CA VAL A 169 -29.08 11.84 -10.35
C VAL A 169 -29.23 11.24 -8.97
N LEU A 170 -30.45 10.82 -8.64
CA LEU A 170 -30.74 10.04 -7.45
C LEU A 170 -30.60 8.55 -7.79
N THR A 171 -29.77 7.84 -7.04
CA THR A 171 -29.55 6.41 -7.19
C THR A 171 -29.89 5.67 -5.89
N THR A 172 -29.93 4.36 -5.94
CA THR A 172 -30.12 3.51 -4.74
C THR A 172 -28.99 3.65 -3.71
N LYS A 173 -27.86 4.25 -4.08
CA LYS A 173 -26.69 4.47 -3.20
C LYS A 173 -26.45 5.93 -2.82
N GLY A 174 -27.23 6.86 -3.34
CA GLY A 174 -27.10 8.28 -3.01
C GLY A 174 -27.44 9.22 -4.16
N THR A 175 -27.18 10.50 -3.93
CA THR A 175 -27.41 11.59 -4.89
C THR A 175 -26.08 12.01 -5.51
N HIS A 176 -26.05 12.11 -6.83
CA HIS A 176 -24.85 12.46 -7.60
C HIS A 176 -25.17 13.61 -8.55
N LYS A 177 -24.23 14.54 -8.70
CA LYS A 177 -24.28 15.60 -9.69
C LYS A 177 -23.47 15.13 -10.91
N ILE A 178 -24.06 15.15 -12.10
CA ILE A 178 -23.43 14.70 -13.33
C ILE A 178 -23.45 15.79 -14.40
N SER A 179 -22.45 15.80 -15.26
CA SER A 179 -22.38 16.67 -16.44
C SER A 179 -22.34 15.80 -17.70
N ILE A 180 -23.26 16.04 -18.60
CA ILE A 180 -23.27 15.43 -19.94
C ILE A 180 -22.72 16.46 -20.92
N LYS A 181 -21.70 16.08 -21.66
CA LYS A 181 -21.04 16.89 -22.69
C LYS A 181 -21.58 16.62 -24.06
#